data_1df2f4cf1c10212ba48cb5ff9a2da5dc
#
_entry.id   1df2f4cf1c10212ba48cb5ff9a2da5dc
#
_cell.length_a   1.000
_cell.length_b   1.000
_cell.length_c   1.000
_cell.angle_alpha   90.00
_cell.angle_beta   90.00
_cell.angle_gamma   90.00
#
_symmetry.space_group_name_H-M   'P 1'
#
loop_
_entity.id
_entity.type
_entity.pdbx_description
1 polymer ?
#
loop_
_entity_poly.entity_id
_entity_poly.type
_entity_poly.pdbx_seq_one_letter_code
_entity_poly.pdbx_strand_id
1 'polypeptide(L)'
;MLCRRLQDLTYCISYNVNFLNDKAHGAKQFRKRYTVLEELGRGGFGIVYKAERNEDNAAVAVKFIEHKRVREWTMKCKQLIPTEICLLDMCRSVPGVVQLIDWFANSKGFLVVMERPEQCLDLFDLISVYGYLDEDIARSIFVQILNTTCLLYNTYGIFHRDIKDENIIINMDTGEAILVDFGAAALISEACIKEFQG
;
A
#
# COMPACT_ATOMS: atom_id res chain seq x y z
N MET A 1 16.59 -7.93 21.32
CA MET A 1 16.18 -8.65 20.11
C MET A 1 15.55 -7.74 19.03
N LEU A 2 14.90 -6.61 19.39
CA LEU A 2 14.31 -5.65 18.44
C LEU A 2 15.36 -4.86 17.62
N CYS A 3 16.52 -4.53 18.19
CA CYS A 3 17.55 -3.75 17.49
C CYS A 3 18.22 -4.47 16.31
N ARG A 4 18.24 -5.81 16.28
CA ARG A 4 18.76 -6.57 15.14
C ARG A 4 17.83 -6.56 13.94
N ARG A 5 16.50 -6.52 14.14
CA ARG A 5 15.51 -6.47 13.04
C ARG A 5 15.50 -5.13 12.29
N LEU A 6 15.87 -4.04 12.95
CA LEU A 6 16.04 -2.73 12.29
C LEU A 6 17.30 -2.67 11.42
N GLN A 7 18.32 -3.49 11.71
CA GLN A 7 19.54 -3.59 10.89
C GLN A 7 19.32 -4.43 9.63
N ASP A 8 18.43 -5.43 9.66
CA ASP A 8 18.08 -6.24 8.49
C ASP A 8 17.22 -5.47 7.48
N LEU A 9 16.56 -4.36 7.90
CA LEU A 9 15.88 -3.40 7.01
C LEU A 9 16.82 -2.68 6.03
N THR A 10 18.11 -2.70 6.31
CA THR A 10 19.14 -2.09 5.45
C THR A 10 19.42 -2.89 4.17
N TYR A 11 18.98 -4.15 4.08
CA TYR A 11 19.39 -5.03 2.97
C TYR A 11 18.47 -5.02 1.77
N CYS A 12 17.22 -4.54 1.89
CA CYS A 12 16.20 -4.71 0.83
C CYS A 12 16.10 -3.57 -0.20
N ILE A 13 16.84 -2.46 -0.08
CA ILE A 13 16.67 -1.31 -1.00
C ILE A 13 17.99 -0.91 -1.69
N SER A 14 18.84 -1.85 -2.03
CA SER A 14 20.02 -1.51 -2.85
C SER A 14 19.69 -1.09 -4.31
N TYR A 15 18.45 -1.26 -4.75
CA TYR A 15 18.08 -0.96 -6.14
C TYR A 15 17.61 0.47 -6.41
N ASN A 16 17.19 1.25 -5.42
CA ASN A 16 16.58 2.57 -5.64
C ASN A 16 17.32 3.77 -5.00
N VAL A 17 18.48 3.57 -4.38
CA VAL A 17 19.19 4.61 -3.62
C VAL A 17 19.70 5.77 -4.50
N ASN A 18 19.91 5.56 -5.79
CA ASN A 18 20.38 6.60 -6.74
C ASN A 18 19.26 7.54 -7.21
N PHE A 19 18.00 7.28 -6.86
CA PHE A 19 16.84 7.97 -7.41
C PHE A 19 16.51 9.30 -6.75
N LEU A 20 16.98 9.53 -5.57
CA LEU A 20 16.45 10.59 -4.71
C LEU A 20 17.25 11.89 -4.73
N ASN A 21 18.39 11.89 -5.39
CA ASN A 21 19.18 13.12 -5.56
C ASN A 21 18.66 14.03 -6.68
N ASP A 22 17.72 13.54 -7.52
CA ASP A 22 17.15 14.32 -8.61
C ASP A 22 15.63 14.14 -8.68
N LYS A 23 14.88 15.04 -8.02
CA LYS A 23 13.41 15.04 -8.01
C LYS A 23 12.78 15.14 -9.42
N ALA A 24 13.48 15.71 -10.38
CA ALA A 24 13.07 15.75 -11.78
C ALA A 24 13.27 14.39 -12.48
N HIS A 25 14.27 13.64 -12.06
CA HIS A 25 14.59 12.34 -12.59
C HIS A 25 13.52 11.29 -12.25
N GLY A 26 13.01 11.30 -11.03
CA GLY A 26 11.96 10.38 -10.59
C GLY A 26 10.68 10.47 -11.43
N ALA A 27 10.20 11.68 -11.73
CA ALA A 27 9.03 11.88 -12.57
C ALA A 27 9.24 11.45 -14.03
N LYS A 28 10.45 11.63 -14.57
CA LYS A 28 10.80 11.21 -15.93
C LYS A 28 10.87 9.68 -16.03
N GLN A 29 11.46 9.04 -15.04
CA GLN A 29 11.57 7.58 -15.02
C GLN A 29 10.21 6.91 -14.79
N PHE A 30 9.37 7.46 -13.92
CA PHE A 30 8.00 6.99 -13.77
C PHE A 30 7.28 6.99 -15.14
N ARG A 31 7.25 8.11 -15.85
CA ARG A 31 6.58 8.23 -17.17
C ARG A 31 7.17 7.31 -18.24
N LYS A 32 8.45 6.92 -18.13
CA LYS A 32 9.05 5.94 -19.02
C LYS A 32 8.52 4.53 -18.76
N ARG A 33 8.17 4.21 -17.51
CA ARG A 33 7.83 2.85 -17.07
C ARG A 33 6.32 2.62 -16.93
N TYR A 34 5.55 3.68 -16.70
CA TYR A 34 4.12 3.58 -16.40
C TYR A 34 3.32 4.64 -17.13
N THR A 35 2.15 4.22 -17.63
CA THR A 35 1.13 5.10 -18.23
C THR A 35 -0.05 5.19 -17.28
N VAL A 36 -0.34 6.40 -16.80
CA VAL A 36 -1.49 6.66 -15.92
C VAL A 36 -2.74 6.79 -16.78
N LEU A 37 -3.82 6.14 -16.35
CA LEU A 37 -5.13 6.13 -16.98
C LEU A 37 -6.13 6.97 -16.17
N GLU A 38 -7.23 6.36 -15.73
CA GLU A 38 -8.31 7.01 -14.98
C GLU A 38 -8.06 7.07 -13.47
N GLU A 39 -8.68 8.02 -12.79
CA GLU A 39 -8.72 8.09 -11.33
C GLU A 39 -9.65 6.99 -10.80
N LEU A 40 -9.14 6.14 -9.89
CA LEU A 40 -9.90 5.11 -9.21
C LEU A 40 -10.57 5.64 -7.94
N GLY A 41 -9.90 6.55 -7.24
CA GLY A 41 -10.44 7.10 -6.01
C GLY A 41 -9.59 8.23 -5.42
N ARG A 42 -10.20 9.02 -4.54
CA ARG A 42 -9.56 10.15 -3.87
C ARG A 42 -9.95 10.18 -2.40
N GLY A 43 -8.98 10.10 -1.52
CA GLY A 43 -9.19 10.09 -0.08
C GLY A 43 -8.25 11.03 0.67
N GLY A 44 -8.29 10.95 2.00
CA GLY A 44 -7.43 11.71 2.90
C GLY A 44 -5.94 11.42 2.71
N PHE A 45 -5.60 10.22 2.28
CA PHE A 45 -4.23 9.72 2.12
C PHE A 45 -3.64 9.93 0.71
N GLY A 46 -4.41 10.45 -0.25
CA GLY A 46 -3.93 10.69 -1.61
C GLY A 46 -4.97 10.44 -2.69
N ILE A 47 -4.49 10.28 -3.91
CA ILE A 47 -5.30 9.97 -5.09
C ILE A 47 -4.74 8.69 -5.69
N VAL A 48 -5.62 7.76 -6.01
CA VAL A 48 -5.27 6.48 -6.64
C VAL A 48 -5.72 6.50 -8.09
N TYR A 49 -4.82 6.09 -8.98
CA TYR A 49 -5.07 6.00 -10.41
C TYR A 49 -4.89 4.57 -10.89
N LYS A 50 -5.70 4.17 -11.85
CA LYS A 50 -5.44 3.04 -12.71
C LYS A 50 -4.26 3.37 -13.60
N ALA A 51 -3.37 2.43 -13.80
CA ALA A 51 -2.21 2.60 -14.67
C ALA A 51 -1.79 1.27 -15.28
N GLU A 52 -0.91 1.34 -16.25
CA GLU A 52 -0.31 0.19 -16.93
C GLU A 52 1.21 0.32 -16.90
N ARG A 53 1.88 -0.81 -16.73
CA ARG A 53 3.33 -0.90 -16.90
C ARG A 53 3.66 -1.02 -18.39
N ASN A 54 4.47 -0.11 -18.92
CA ASN A 54 4.74 0.02 -20.36
C ASN A 54 5.50 -1.18 -20.95
N GLU A 55 6.17 -1.97 -20.14
CA GLU A 55 7.00 -3.11 -20.58
C GLU A 55 6.14 -4.30 -21.04
N ASP A 56 5.07 -4.59 -20.33
CA ASP A 56 4.25 -5.80 -20.50
C ASP A 56 2.73 -5.53 -20.44
N ASN A 57 2.32 -4.26 -20.35
CA ASN A 57 0.93 -3.81 -20.18
C ASN A 57 0.24 -4.36 -18.91
N ALA A 58 1.03 -4.78 -17.91
CA ALA A 58 0.48 -5.27 -16.66
C ALA A 58 -0.32 -4.17 -15.94
N ALA A 59 -1.52 -4.52 -15.48
CA ALA A 59 -2.37 -3.62 -14.71
C ALA A 59 -1.73 -3.30 -13.35
N VAL A 60 -1.66 -2.01 -13.01
CA VAL A 60 -1.14 -1.52 -11.74
C VAL A 60 -2.02 -0.40 -11.18
N ALA A 61 -1.94 -0.17 -9.87
CA ALA A 61 -2.47 1.02 -9.23
C ALA A 61 -1.34 1.98 -8.87
N VAL A 62 -1.55 3.28 -9.06
CA VAL A 62 -0.59 4.32 -8.69
C VAL A 62 -1.24 5.27 -7.70
N LYS A 63 -0.76 5.26 -6.45
CA LYS A 63 -1.18 6.20 -5.42
C LYS A 63 -0.26 7.41 -5.42
N PHE A 64 -0.82 8.61 -5.60
CA PHE A 64 -0.09 9.86 -5.45
C PHE A 64 -0.29 10.43 -4.05
N ILE A 65 0.79 10.54 -3.29
CA ILE A 65 0.82 11.10 -1.95
C ILE A 65 1.50 12.47 -2.00
N GLU A 66 0.73 13.54 -1.85
CA GLU A 66 1.31 14.89 -1.75
C GLU A 66 2.17 15.03 -0.48
N HIS A 67 3.28 15.76 -0.54
CA HIS A 67 4.13 16.00 0.64
C HIS A 67 3.36 16.49 1.88
N LYS A 68 2.37 17.37 1.67
CA LYS A 68 1.55 17.92 2.76
C LYS A 68 0.56 16.91 3.37
N ARG A 69 0.30 15.77 2.70
CA ARG A 69 -0.60 14.71 3.15
C ARG A 69 0.14 13.53 3.80
N VAL A 70 1.46 13.55 3.79
CA VAL A 70 2.26 12.52 4.48
C VAL A 70 2.05 12.70 5.99
N ARG A 71 1.46 11.70 6.63
CA ARG A 71 1.19 11.74 8.09
C ARG A 71 2.43 11.45 8.91
N GLU A 72 3.18 10.43 8.51
CA GLU A 72 4.37 9.99 9.22
C GLU A 72 5.53 9.81 8.25
N TRP A 73 6.72 10.17 8.72
CA TRP A 73 7.95 10.11 7.94
C TRP A 73 8.93 9.15 8.59
N THR A 74 9.55 8.31 7.79
CA THR A 74 10.59 7.39 8.23
C THR A 74 11.91 7.71 7.54
N MET A 75 13.00 7.70 8.31
CA MET A 75 14.35 7.82 7.77
C MET A 75 14.80 6.45 7.24
N LYS A 76 14.99 6.33 5.93
CA LYS A 76 15.51 5.13 5.28
C LYS A 76 16.65 5.50 4.35
N CYS A 77 17.81 4.82 4.49
CA CYS A 77 19.00 5.11 3.67
C CYS A 77 19.38 6.60 3.59
N LYS A 78 19.34 7.32 4.72
CA LYS A 78 19.60 8.77 4.83
C LYS A 78 18.57 9.65 4.10
N GLN A 79 17.38 9.12 3.82
CA GLN A 79 16.33 9.85 3.16
C GLN A 79 15.03 9.75 3.96
N LEU A 80 14.28 10.84 3.94
CA LEU A 80 13.00 10.93 4.58
C LEU A 80 11.91 10.55 3.56
N ILE A 81 11.23 9.43 3.79
CA ILE A 81 10.15 8.92 2.95
C ILE A 81 8.89 8.68 3.78
N PRO A 82 7.69 8.64 3.17
CA PRO A 82 6.47 8.28 3.88
C PRO A 82 6.61 6.91 4.56
N THR A 83 6.19 6.82 5.82
CA THR A 83 6.19 5.55 6.59
C THR A 83 5.38 4.48 5.86
N GLU A 84 4.28 4.85 5.19
CA GLU A 84 3.47 3.96 4.35
C GLU A 84 4.33 3.16 3.34
N ILE A 85 5.26 3.82 2.63
CA ILE A 85 6.13 3.14 1.66
C ILE A 85 7.04 2.13 2.36
N CYS A 86 7.59 2.48 3.53
CA CYS A 86 8.43 1.56 4.31
C CYS A 86 7.66 0.34 4.77
N LEU A 87 6.43 0.52 5.25
CA LEU A 87 5.59 -0.57 5.73
C LEU A 87 5.17 -1.50 4.60
N LEU A 88 4.75 -0.96 3.45
CA LEU A 88 4.46 -1.75 2.25
C LEU A 88 5.67 -2.55 1.76
N ASP A 89 6.86 -1.94 1.81
CA ASP A 89 8.09 -2.63 1.43
C ASP A 89 8.45 -3.79 2.38
N MET A 90 8.17 -3.64 3.67
CA MET A 90 8.32 -4.72 4.66
C MET A 90 7.33 -5.87 4.41
N CYS A 91 6.16 -5.58 3.88
CA CYS A 91 5.07 -6.52 3.64
C CYS A 91 5.08 -7.16 2.24
N ARG A 92 6.10 -6.95 1.43
CA ARG A 92 6.22 -7.45 0.04
C ARG A 92 6.00 -8.94 0.02
N SER A 93 5.62 -9.76 0.40
CA SER A 93 5.40 -11.20 0.33
C SER A 93 4.36 -11.68 1.33
N VAL A 94 3.64 -10.73 1.95
CA VAL A 94 2.56 -11.09 2.86
C VAL A 94 1.30 -11.35 2.03
N PRO A 95 0.77 -12.59 2.05
CA PRO A 95 -0.50 -12.88 1.39
C PRO A 95 -1.62 -11.99 1.92
N GLY A 96 -2.50 -11.53 1.04
CA GLY A 96 -3.61 -10.65 1.39
C GLY A 96 -3.21 -9.19 1.67
N VAL A 97 -1.95 -8.81 1.41
CA VAL A 97 -1.50 -7.40 1.42
C VAL A 97 -1.17 -6.97 0.01
N VAL A 98 -1.63 -5.80 -0.39
CA VAL A 98 -1.28 -5.20 -1.69
C VAL A 98 0.24 -5.12 -1.86
N GLN A 99 0.74 -5.61 -2.99
CA GLN A 99 2.19 -5.68 -3.22
C GLN A 99 2.73 -4.37 -3.77
N LEU A 100 3.73 -3.81 -3.09
CA LEU A 100 4.50 -2.69 -3.59
C LEU A 100 5.38 -3.14 -4.75
N ILE A 101 5.18 -2.56 -5.94
CA ILE A 101 6.01 -2.82 -7.12
C ILE A 101 7.18 -1.85 -7.17
N ASP A 102 6.87 -0.54 -7.05
CA ASP A 102 7.85 0.54 -7.20
C ASP A 102 7.39 1.82 -6.50
N TRP A 103 8.27 2.79 -6.35
CA TRP A 103 7.89 4.12 -5.92
C TRP A 103 8.83 5.18 -6.47
N PHE A 104 8.34 6.41 -6.65
CA PHE A 104 9.08 7.53 -7.20
C PHE A 104 8.79 8.79 -6.40
N ALA A 105 9.82 9.63 -6.21
CA ALA A 105 9.65 10.95 -5.62
C ALA A 105 9.64 12.02 -6.72
N ASN A 106 8.85 13.06 -6.53
CA ASN A 106 8.90 14.27 -7.32
C ASN A 106 8.78 15.52 -6.44
N SER A 107 8.80 16.72 -7.03
CA SER A 107 8.72 17.98 -6.29
C SER A 107 7.40 18.19 -5.52
N LYS A 108 6.35 17.45 -5.86
CA LYS A 108 5.01 17.58 -5.26
C LYS A 108 4.68 16.48 -4.25
N GLY A 109 5.36 15.32 -4.35
CA GLY A 109 5.05 14.16 -3.51
C GLY A 109 5.68 12.88 -4.01
N PHE A 110 5.00 11.77 -3.70
CA PHE A 110 5.44 10.42 -4.00
C PHE A 110 4.40 9.71 -4.89
N LEU A 111 4.88 8.92 -5.83
CA LEU A 111 4.08 8.01 -6.64
C LEU A 111 4.39 6.59 -6.18
N VAL A 112 3.43 5.91 -5.62
CA VAL A 112 3.54 4.54 -5.10
C VAL A 112 2.84 3.62 -6.08
N VAL A 113 3.59 2.71 -6.71
CA VAL A 113 3.08 1.75 -7.69
C VAL A 113 2.84 0.42 -7.01
N MET A 114 1.64 -0.08 -7.12
CA MET A 114 1.18 -1.30 -6.47
C MET A 114 0.55 -2.25 -7.50
N GLU A 115 0.50 -3.53 -7.17
CA GLU A 115 -0.26 -4.49 -7.94
C GLU A 115 -1.75 -4.11 -8.00
N ARG A 116 -2.42 -4.53 -9.05
CA ARG A 116 -3.85 -4.37 -9.22
C ARG A 116 -4.38 -5.54 -10.05
N PRO A 117 -5.24 -6.41 -9.49
CA PRO A 117 -5.95 -7.41 -10.29
C PRO A 117 -6.79 -6.72 -11.38
N GLU A 118 -6.86 -7.30 -12.56
CA GLU A 118 -7.66 -6.72 -13.66
C GLU A 118 -9.14 -6.68 -13.31
N GLN A 119 -9.66 -7.79 -12.81
CA GLN A 119 -11.05 -7.94 -12.36
C GLN A 119 -11.08 -7.79 -10.83
N CYS A 120 -11.29 -6.58 -10.36
CA CYS A 120 -11.40 -6.31 -8.91
C CYS A 120 -12.40 -5.21 -8.60
N LEU A 121 -13.01 -5.32 -7.42
CA LEU A 121 -13.83 -4.30 -6.79
C LEU A 121 -13.36 -4.11 -5.35
N ASP A 122 -13.51 -2.93 -4.78
CA ASP A 122 -13.45 -2.83 -3.34
C ASP A 122 -14.72 -3.43 -2.71
N LEU A 123 -14.64 -3.79 -1.43
CA LEU A 123 -15.73 -4.48 -0.75
C LEU A 123 -16.95 -3.56 -0.57
N PHE A 124 -16.76 -2.24 -0.47
CA PHE A 124 -17.85 -1.28 -0.41
C PHE A 124 -18.65 -1.26 -1.72
N ASP A 125 -17.97 -1.19 -2.86
CA ASP A 125 -18.61 -1.25 -4.18
C ASP A 125 -19.28 -2.60 -4.40
N LEU A 126 -18.63 -3.70 -4.00
CA LEU A 126 -19.21 -5.05 -4.08
C LEU A 126 -20.55 -5.13 -3.32
N ILE A 127 -20.56 -4.66 -2.07
CA ILE A 127 -21.79 -4.62 -1.26
C ILE A 127 -22.84 -3.69 -1.88
N SER A 128 -22.42 -2.55 -2.41
CA SER A 128 -23.32 -1.59 -3.04
C SER A 128 -24.02 -2.15 -4.29
N VAL A 129 -23.31 -2.97 -5.06
CA VAL A 129 -23.86 -3.62 -6.27
C VAL A 129 -24.86 -4.73 -5.92
N TYR A 130 -24.56 -5.56 -4.91
CA TYR A 130 -25.36 -6.73 -4.55
C TYR A 130 -26.34 -6.48 -3.41
N GLY A 131 -26.23 -5.34 -2.71
CA GLY A 131 -27.05 -4.94 -1.57
C GLY A 131 -26.66 -5.61 -0.25
N TYR A 132 -26.24 -6.86 -0.27
CA TYR A 132 -25.71 -7.62 0.87
C TYR A 132 -24.82 -8.77 0.39
N LEU A 133 -24.07 -9.34 1.30
CA LEU A 133 -23.28 -10.55 1.07
C LEU A 133 -23.91 -11.72 1.80
N ASP A 134 -23.96 -12.88 1.15
CA ASP A 134 -24.27 -14.12 1.84
C ASP A 134 -23.28 -14.38 2.96
N GLU A 135 -23.75 -15.00 4.06
CA GLU A 135 -22.93 -15.19 5.26
C GLU A 135 -21.65 -15.99 4.98
N ASP A 136 -21.69 -16.98 4.09
CA ASP A 136 -20.52 -17.78 3.75
C ASP A 136 -19.46 -16.95 3.02
N ILE A 137 -19.88 -16.04 2.13
CA ILE A 137 -18.98 -15.12 1.43
C ILE A 137 -18.39 -14.12 2.41
N ALA A 138 -19.25 -13.50 3.24
CA ALA A 138 -18.80 -12.54 4.25
C ALA A 138 -17.81 -13.18 5.24
N ARG A 139 -18.09 -14.41 5.70
CA ARG A 139 -17.20 -15.20 6.55
C ARG A 139 -15.86 -15.50 5.88
N SER A 140 -15.88 -15.90 4.60
CA SER A 140 -14.66 -16.17 3.84
C SER A 140 -13.76 -14.93 3.75
N ILE A 141 -14.34 -13.77 3.39
CA ILE A 141 -13.60 -12.50 3.33
C ILE A 141 -13.06 -12.13 4.71
N PHE A 142 -13.90 -12.21 5.75
CA PHE A 142 -13.50 -11.88 7.12
C PHE A 142 -12.33 -12.74 7.60
N VAL A 143 -12.36 -14.05 7.36
CA VAL A 143 -11.28 -14.96 7.75
C VAL A 143 -9.97 -14.62 7.02
N GLN A 144 -10.03 -14.27 5.75
CA GLN A 144 -8.84 -13.86 4.98
C GLN A 144 -8.21 -12.59 5.59
N ILE A 145 -9.02 -11.56 5.85
CA ILE A 145 -8.54 -10.30 6.44
C ILE A 145 -8.02 -10.52 7.86
N LEU A 146 -8.68 -11.35 8.68
CA LEU A 146 -8.20 -11.71 10.01
C LEU A 146 -6.83 -12.40 9.95
N ASN A 147 -6.65 -13.36 9.06
CA ASN A 147 -5.36 -14.05 8.89
C ASN A 147 -4.26 -13.08 8.43
N THR A 148 -4.56 -12.20 7.47
CA THR A 148 -3.64 -11.17 7.00
C THR A 148 -3.21 -10.23 8.14
N THR A 149 -4.16 -9.74 8.94
CA THR A 149 -3.85 -8.84 10.07
C THR A 149 -3.10 -9.54 11.18
N CYS A 150 -3.41 -10.80 11.48
CA CYS A 150 -2.64 -11.63 12.42
C CYS A 150 -1.20 -11.83 11.93
N LEU A 151 -1.00 -12.06 10.64
CA LEU A 151 0.32 -12.23 10.04
C LEU A 151 1.14 -10.94 10.09
N LEU A 152 0.52 -9.78 9.74
CA LEU A 152 1.13 -8.46 9.87
C LEU A 152 1.58 -8.18 11.30
N TYR A 153 0.72 -8.44 12.28
CA TYR A 153 1.02 -8.25 13.70
C TYR A 153 2.13 -9.17 14.19
N ASN A 154 1.99 -10.49 13.98
CA ASN A 154 2.88 -11.48 14.57
C ASN A 154 4.28 -11.48 13.93
N THR A 155 4.37 -11.20 12.61
CA THR A 155 5.63 -11.27 11.88
C THR A 155 6.37 -9.94 11.86
N TYR A 156 5.64 -8.85 11.67
CA TYR A 156 6.22 -7.53 11.42
C TYR A 156 5.94 -6.52 12.53
N GLY A 157 5.02 -6.82 13.46
CA GLY A 157 4.57 -5.88 14.48
C GLY A 157 3.81 -4.69 13.90
N ILE A 158 3.09 -4.89 12.79
CA ILE A 158 2.36 -3.83 12.08
C ILE A 158 0.88 -3.90 12.44
N PHE A 159 0.32 -2.76 12.83
CA PHE A 159 -1.13 -2.52 12.89
C PHE A 159 -1.58 -1.69 11.70
N HIS A 160 -2.62 -2.13 10.99
CA HIS A 160 -3.17 -1.39 9.85
C HIS A 160 -3.89 -0.11 10.26
N ARG A 161 -4.70 -0.17 11.32
CA ARG A 161 -5.45 0.92 11.97
C ARG A 161 -6.57 1.58 11.14
N ASP A 162 -6.84 1.10 9.92
CA ASP A 162 -7.92 1.62 9.07
C ASP A 162 -8.56 0.49 8.25
N ILE A 163 -8.94 -0.62 8.95
CA ILE A 163 -9.62 -1.74 8.30
C ILE A 163 -11.09 -1.39 8.13
N LYS A 164 -11.53 -1.30 6.89
CA LYS A 164 -12.90 -1.01 6.45
C LYS A 164 -13.12 -1.57 5.05
N ASP A 165 -14.35 -1.62 4.61
CA ASP A 165 -14.76 -2.15 3.31
C ASP A 165 -14.10 -1.43 2.13
N GLU A 166 -13.93 -0.11 2.17
CA GLU A 166 -13.22 0.67 1.17
C GLU A 166 -11.72 0.30 1.03
N ASN A 167 -11.14 -0.29 2.06
CA ASN A 167 -9.72 -0.68 2.11
C ASN A 167 -9.50 -2.18 1.89
N ILE A 168 -10.50 -2.91 1.40
CA ILE A 168 -10.43 -4.32 1.06
C ILE A 168 -10.81 -4.47 -0.41
N ILE A 169 -9.86 -4.91 -1.22
CA ILE A 169 -10.08 -5.20 -2.64
C ILE A 169 -10.36 -6.69 -2.80
N ILE A 170 -11.41 -7.04 -3.52
CA ILE A 170 -11.73 -8.42 -3.87
C ILE A 170 -11.32 -8.69 -5.31
N ASN A 171 -10.44 -9.66 -5.49
CA ASN A 171 -10.14 -10.21 -6.80
C ASN A 171 -11.32 -11.10 -7.25
N MET A 172 -12.04 -10.66 -8.27
CA MET A 172 -13.28 -11.32 -8.72
C MET A 172 -13.04 -12.66 -9.42
N ASP A 173 -11.80 -12.91 -9.88
CA ASP A 173 -11.46 -14.19 -10.51
C ASP A 173 -11.12 -15.27 -9.47
N THR A 174 -10.50 -14.89 -8.35
CA THR A 174 -10.00 -15.84 -7.35
C THR A 174 -10.75 -15.82 -6.02
N GLY A 175 -11.52 -14.75 -5.73
CA GLY A 175 -12.14 -14.52 -4.43
C GLY A 175 -11.15 -14.11 -3.34
N GLU A 176 -9.92 -13.74 -3.71
CA GLU A 176 -8.90 -13.27 -2.76
C GLU A 176 -9.24 -11.86 -2.26
N ALA A 177 -9.17 -11.68 -0.93
CA ALA A 177 -9.33 -10.38 -0.29
C ALA A 177 -7.96 -9.76 -0.01
N ILE A 178 -7.73 -8.57 -0.55
CA ILE A 178 -6.44 -7.85 -0.50
C ILE A 178 -6.62 -6.58 0.32
N LEU A 179 -5.85 -6.45 1.40
CA LEU A 179 -5.83 -5.26 2.24
C LEU A 179 -4.96 -4.17 1.60
N VAL A 180 -5.53 -2.98 1.42
CA VAL A 180 -4.89 -1.82 0.80
C VAL A 180 -4.82 -0.64 1.77
N ASP A 181 -4.13 0.43 1.38
CA ASP A 181 -4.03 1.72 2.11
C ASP A 181 -3.38 1.64 3.50
N PHE A 182 -2.07 1.58 3.52
CA PHE A 182 -1.23 1.61 4.73
C PHE A 182 -0.93 3.03 5.25
N GLY A 183 -1.68 4.04 4.80
CA GLY A 183 -1.48 5.44 5.19
C GLY A 183 -1.75 5.74 6.67
N ALA A 184 -2.50 4.87 7.35
CA ALA A 184 -2.72 4.91 8.80
C ALA A 184 -1.91 3.86 9.57
N ALA A 185 -1.21 2.93 8.89
CA ALA A 185 -0.54 1.82 9.54
C ALA A 185 0.66 2.26 10.39
N ALA A 186 0.98 1.51 11.46
CA ALA A 186 2.10 1.79 12.35
C ALA A 186 2.74 0.53 12.91
N LEU A 187 4.02 0.67 13.32
CA LEU A 187 4.74 -0.36 14.07
C LEU A 187 4.34 -0.34 15.55
N ILE A 188 4.35 -1.51 16.19
CA ILE A 188 4.03 -1.65 17.63
C ILE A 188 4.88 -0.73 18.52
N SER A 189 6.16 -0.57 18.22
CA SER A 189 7.08 0.29 18.99
C SER A 189 6.69 1.78 18.94
N GLU A 190 5.95 2.18 17.92
CA GLU A 190 5.44 3.54 17.71
C GLU A 190 3.98 3.65 18.13
N ALA A 191 3.28 2.53 18.14
CA ALA A 191 1.89 2.37 18.56
C ALA A 191 1.72 2.30 20.10
N CYS A 192 2.63 2.86 20.88
CA CYS A 192 2.26 3.28 22.23
C CYS A 192 1.11 4.24 22.05
N ILE A 193 -0.07 3.67 22.19
CA ILE A 193 -1.41 4.18 21.94
C ILE A 193 -1.52 5.59 22.51
N LYS A 194 -1.17 6.58 21.71
CA LYS A 194 -1.31 7.96 22.15
C LYS A 194 -2.67 8.54 21.81
N GLU A 195 -3.38 7.97 20.82
CA GLU A 195 -4.75 8.41 20.53
C GLU A 195 -5.50 7.37 19.71
N PHE A 196 -6.68 7.00 20.18
CA PHE A 196 -7.69 6.30 19.42
C PHE A 196 -8.17 7.28 18.34
N GLN A 197 -7.78 7.07 17.10
CA GLN A 197 -8.34 7.80 15.96
C GLN A 197 -9.50 6.97 15.41
N GLY A 198 -10.68 7.16 16.02
CA GLY A 198 -11.96 6.74 15.50
C GLY A 198 -12.63 7.89 14.77
#